data_0b8ca65b42219afe61512ddc4f51f49a
#
_entry.id   0b8ca65b42219afe61512ddc4f51f49a
#
_cell.length_a   1.000
_cell.length_b   1.000
_cell.length_c   1.000
_cell.angle_alpha   90.00
_cell.angle_beta   90.00
_cell.angle_gamma   90.00
#
_symmetry.space_group_name_H-M   'P 1'
#
loop_
_entity.id
_entity.type
_entity.pdbx_description
1 polymer ?
#
loop_
_entity_poly.entity_id
_entity_poly.type
_entity_poly.pdbx_seq_one_letter_code
_entity_poly.pdbx_strand_id
1 'polypeptide(L)'
;MKKLLITFALALAAGSLYAQSLQLNSKDYLERQGVNVMVYGNPFSAIFYDEKRSGIDVIHHGVLTITNGGVRLSDTPEQWDLVPEMESRHVDRATGTVSVKLHYKEYDFNSEIKVVPKDQGFTISVFLDKPVPAVLVGKAGFNLEFLPTSRASRTLRRATPLSVPS
;
A
#
# COMPACT_ATOMS: atom_id res chain seq x y z
N MET A 1 -30.86 44.20 45.99
CA MET A 1 -29.72 43.25 45.81
C MET A 1 -30.09 42.30 44.68
N LYS A 2 -29.54 42.56 43.46
CA LYS A 2 -29.79 41.72 42.29
C LYS A 2 -28.71 40.64 42.23
N LYS A 3 -29.12 39.38 42.33
CA LYS A 3 -28.24 38.22 42.18
C LYS A 3 -28.01 37.99 40.70
N LEU A 4 -26.78 38.20 40.26
CA LEU A 4 -26.31 37.91 38.90
C LEU A 4 -25.97 36.42 38.82
N LEU A 5 -26.81 35.64 38.15
CA LEU A 5 -26.55 34.24 37.84
C LEU A 5 -25.70 34.20 36.58
N ILE A 6 -24.41 33.94 36.73
CA ILE A 6 -23.49 33.66 35.60
C ILE A 6 -23.63 32.17 35.28
N THR A 7 -24.41 31.87 34.24
CA THR A 7 -24.52 30.52 33.69
C THR A 7 -23.28 30.31 32.79
N PHE A 8 -22.31 29.54 33.28
CA PHE A 8 -21.15 29.11 32.51
C PHE A 8 -21.59 27.96 31.59
N ALA A 9 -21.94 28.29 30.35
CA ALA A 9 -22.22 27.30 29.32
C ALA A 9 -20.89 26.69 28.87
N LEU A 10 -20.55 25.52 29.45
CA LEU A 10 -19.42 24.70 29.00
C LEU A 10 -19.80 24.05 27.64
N ALA A 11 -19.45 24.71 26.56
CA ALA A 11 -19.58 24.11 25.23
C ALA A 11 -18.55 22.98 25.13
N LEU A 12 -18.97 21.74 25.39
CA LEU A 12 -18.25 20.54 24.99
C LEU A 12 -18.23 20.54 23.45
N ALA A 13 -17.15 21.05 22.86
CA ALA A 13 -16.80 20.75 21.49
C ALA A 13 -16.46 19.24 21.45
N ALA A 14 -17.49 18.42 21.19
CA ALA A 14 -17.30 17.04 20.79
C ALA A 14 -16.61 17.09 19.42
N GLY A 15 -15.28 17.21 19.43
CA GLY A 15 -14.47 17.03 18.25
C GLY A 15 -14.73 15.63 17.75
N SER A 16 -15.52 15.52 16.68
CA SER A 16 -15.70 14.30 15.96
C SER A 16 -14.29 13.82 15.57
N LEU A 17 -13.85 12.74 16.20
CA LEU A 17 -12.64 12.02 15.81
C LEU A 17 -12.92 11.35 14.46
N TYR A 18 -13.04 12.15 13.40
CA TYR A 18 -13.01 11.63 12.05
C TYR A 18 -11.64 11.00 11.89
N ALA A 19 -11.61 9.67 11.78
CA ALA A 19 -10.40 8.98 11.45
C ALA A 19 -9.87 9.58 10.16
N GLN A 20 -8.70 10.20 10.25
CA GLN A 20 -8.09 10.93 9.15
C GLN A 20 -7.85 9.98 7.98
N SER A 21 -8.32 10.32 6.78
CA SER A 21 -8.04 9.56 5.56
C SER A 21 -6.56 9.63 5.21
N LEU A 22 -6.07 8.61 4.52
CA LEU A 22 -4.73 8.63 3.93
C LEU A 22 -4.65 9.74 2.88
N GLN A 23 -3.59 10.54 2.93
CA GLN A 23 -3.33 11.62 1.99
C GLN A 23 -1.91 11.53 1.46
N LEU A 24 -1.72 11.95 0.22
CA LEU A 24 -0.40 12.04 -0.38
C LEU A 24 0.37 13.21 0.25
N ASN A 25 1.58 12.96 0.71
CA ASN A 25 2.43 13.99 1.26
C ASN A 25 3.42 14.58 0.23
N SER A 26 4.25 15.53 0.65
CA SER A 26 5.23 16.20 -0.21
C SER A 26 6.34 15.27 -0.72
N LYS A 27 6.51 14.09 -0.12
CA LYS A 27 7.51 13.09 -0.49
C LYS A 27 6.94 11.94 -1.32
N ASP A 28 5.73 12.11 -1.86
CA ASP A 28 5.06 11.15 -2.73
C ASP A 28 4.76 9.78 -2.12
N TYR A 29 4.45 9.74 -0.83
CA TYR A 29 3.85 8.58 -0.18
C TYR A 29 2.56 8.96 0.55
N LEU A 30 1.73 7.95 0.82
CA LEU A 30 0.46 8.16 1.52
C LEU A 30 0.69 8.13 3.02
N GLU A 31 0.11 9.10 3.72
CA GLU A 31 0.22 9.16 5.18
C GLU A 31 -1.07 9.58 5.86
N ARG A 32 -1.23 9.13 7.07
CA ARG A 32 -2.13 9.64 8.10
C ARG A 32 -1.47 9.43 9.45
N GLN A 33 -2.04 10.00 10.51
CA GLN A 33 -1.47 9.85 11.84
C GLN A 33 -1.19 8.38 12.18
N GLY A 34 0.08 8.05 12.39
CA GLY A 34 0.56 6.71 12.74
C GLY A 34 0.61 5.71 11.60
N VAL A 35 0.31 6.08 10.35
CA VAL A 35 0.37 5.17 9.21
C VAL A 35 1.04 5.83 8.02
N ASN A 36 2.04 5.16 7.43
CA ASN A 36 2.67 5.55 6.18
C ASN A 36 2.58 4.39 5.19
N VAL A 37 2.21 4.69 3.95
CA VAL A 37 2.17 3.71 2.85
C VAL A 37 3.10 4.17 1.74
N MET A 38 4.17 3.43 1.54
CA MET A 38 5.16 3.66 0.50
C MET A 38 4.82 2.78 -0.70
N VAL A 39 4.79 3.37 -1.88
CA VAL A 39 4.47 2.67 -3.12
C VAL A 39 5.65 2.80 -4.07
N TYR A 40 6.49 1.77 -4.16
CA TYR A 40 7.68 1.71 -5.04
C TYR A 40 8.59 2.95 -4.94
N GLY A 41 8.75 3.47 -3.78
CA GLY A 41 9.58 4.63 -3.53
C GLY A 41 9.70 4.82 -2.02
N ASN A 42 10.57 4.04 -1.38
CA ASN A 42 10.79 4.13 0.05
C ASN A 42 12.09 4.91 0.33
N PRO A 43 12.00 6.19 0.71
CA PRO A 43 13.18 7.00 1.02
C PRO A 43 13.94 6.52 2.26
N PHE A 44 13.35 5.63 3.06
CA PHE A 44 13.99 5.06 4.25
C PHE A 44 14.82 3.80 3.94
N SER A 45 14.73 3.25 2.73
CA SER A 45 15.48 2.06 2.30
C SER A 45 16.91 2.36 1.82
N ALA A 46 17.38 3.59 1.95
CA ALA A 46 18.64 4.06 1.34
C ALA A 46 19.93 3.35 1.83
N ILE A 47 19.90 2.62 2.95
CA ILE A 47 21.08 1.96 3.50
C ILE A 47 21.29 0.56 2.90
N PHE A 48 20.23 -0.09 2.46
CA PHE A 48 20.27 -1.40 1.81
C PHE A 48 19.43 -1.32 0.54
N TYR A 49 20.02 -0.79 -0.52
CA TYR A 49 19.43 -0.78 -1.83
C TYR A 49 19.38 -2.24 -2.35
N ASP A 50 18.39 -2.94 -1.87
CA ASP A 50 18.00 -4.23 -2.40
C ASP A 50 16.84 -3.99 -3.36
N GLU A 51 17.06 -4.12 -4.65
CA GLU A 51 16.05 -3.95 -5.70
C GLU A 51 14.81 -4.83 -5.44
N LYS A 52 14.98 -5.95 -4.75
CA LYS A 52 13.90 -6.85 -4.34
C LYS A 52 12.94 -6.25 -3.32
N ARG A 53 13.30 -5.16 -2.68
CA ARG A 53 12.44 -4.45 -1.71
C ARG A 53 11.61 -3.33 -2.33
N SER A 54 11.69 -3.16 -3.64
CA SER A 54 10.80 -2.26 -4.36
C SER A 54 9.39 -2.84 -4.38
N GLY A 55 8.47 -2.22 -3.65
CA GLY A 55 7.12 -2.70 -3.55
C GLY A 55 6.24 -1.74 -2.74
N ILE A 56 5.13 -2.26 -2.25
CA ILE A 56 4.29 -1.55 -1.30
C ILE A 56 4.72 -1.92 0.11
N ASP A 57 5.12 -0.91 0.89
CA ASP A 57 5.45 -1.03 2.30
C ASP A 57 4.43 -0.27 3.15
N VAL A 58 4.04 -0.83 4.30
CA VAL A 58 3.20 -0.14 5.28
C VAL A 58 3.93 -0.07 6.62
N ILE A 59 4.10 1.16 7.09
CA ILE A 59 4.68 1.47 8.40
C ILE A 59 3.56 1.90 9.33
N HIS A 60 3.40 1.21 10.45
CA HIS A 60 2.39 1.50 11.45
C HIS A 60 3.06 1.87 12.77
N HIS A 61 2.82 3.12 13.23
CA HIS A 61 3.47 3.67 14.42
C HIS A 61 5.00 3.50 14.44
N GLY A 62 5.65 3.77 13.29
CA GLY A 62 7.10 3.68 13.13
C GLY A 62 7.64 2.25 12.96
N VAL A 63 6.78 1.24 12.90
CA VAL A 63 7.17 -0.17 12.70
C VAL A 63 6.72 -0.63 11.31
N LEU A 64 7.64 -1.19 10.53
CA LEU A 64 7.32 -1.84 9.25
C LEU A 64 6.44 -3.06 9.55
N THR A 65 5.22 -3.08 9.02
CA THR A 65 4.22 -4.12 9.28
C THR A 65 3.85 -4.92 8.04
N ILE A 66 3.96 -4.31 6.88
CA ILE A 66 3.76 -4.95 5.58
C ILE A 66 4.91 -4.54 4.67
N THR A 67 5.41 -5.47 3.89
CA THR A 67 6.49 -5.24 2.92
C THR A 67 6.30 -6.07 1.67
N ASN A 68 7.15 -5.85 0.67
CA ASN A 68 7.22 -6.63 -0.57
C ASN A 68 5.88 -6.73 -1.32
N GLY A 69 5.03 -5.70 -1.18
CA GLY A 69 3.75 -5.66 -1.91
C GLY A 69 3.99 -5.50 -3.41
N GLY A 70 3.74 -6.57 -4.17
CA GLY A 70 3.98 -6.57 -5.62
C GLY A 70 3.50 -7.82 -6.32
N VAL A 71 3.65 -7.84 -7.65
CA VAL A 71 3.39 -9.03 -8.46
C VAL A 71 4.58 -9.97 -8.33
N ARG A 72 4.30 -11.23 -8.04
CA ARG A 72 5.27 -12.32 -7.99
C ARG A 72 4.97 -13.31 -9.11
N LEU A 73 6.03 -13.90 -9.66
CA LEU A 73 5.96 -14.85 -10.77
C LEU A 73 6.32 -16.28 -10.34
N SER A 74 6.38 -16.51 -9.06
CA SER A 74 6.65 -17.80 -8.43
C SER A 74 5.50 -18.22 -7.54
N ASP A 75 5.22 -19.51 -7.46
CA ASP A 75 4.22 -20.11 -6.57
C ASP A 75 4.56 -19.94 -5.09
N THR A 76 5.84 -19.83 -4.78
CA THR A 76 6.35 -19.51 -3.44
C THR A 76 7.30 -18.32 -3.56
N PRO A 77 7.06 -17.19 -2.86
CA PRO A 77 8.00 -16.08 -2.84
C PRO A 77 9.34 -16.53 -2.25
N GLU A 78 10.41 -16.33 -3.01
CA GLU A 78 11.76 -16.70 -2.62
C GLU A 78 12.71 -15.49 -2.74
N GLN A 79 13.89 -15.62 -2.13
CA GLN A 79 14.92 -14.59 -2.15
C GLN A 79 15.40 -14.26 -3.58
N TRP A 80 15.29 -15.23 -4.50
CA TRP A 80 15.79 -15.15 -5.87
C TRP A 80 14.67 -15.01 -6.90
N ASP A 81 13.49 -14.54 -6.48
CA ASP A 81 12.41 -14.21 -7.40
C ASP A 81 12.85 -13.18 -8.42
N LEU A 82 12.27 -13.27 -9.61
CA LEU A 82 12.50 -12.28 -10.66
C LEU A 82 12.09 -10.89 -10.17
N VAL A 83 12.99 -9.94 -10.37
CA VAL A 83 12.77 -8.54 -10.05
C VAL A 83 12.36 -7.82 -11.32
N PRO A 84 11.17 -7.17 -11.34
CA PRO A 84 10.75 -6.40 -12.49
C PRO A 84 11.56 -5.11 -12.61
N GLU A 85 11.76 -4.63 -13.83
CA GLU A 85 12.19 -3.27 -14.07
C GLU A 85 11.02 -2.30 -13.90
N MET A 86 11.22 -1.25 -13.15
CA MET A 86 10.23 -0.18 -13.03
C MET A 86 10.33 0.73 -14.25
N GLU A 87 9.36 0.65 -15.16
CA GLU A 87 9.30 1.50 -16.36
C GLU A 87 8.87 2.93 -16.02
N SER A 88 7.90 3.06 -15.13
CA SER A 88 7.42 4.37 -14.71
C SER A 88 6.73 4.31 -13.34
N ARG A 89 6.81 5.42 -12.61
CA ARG A 89 6.03 5.70 -11.42
C ARG A 89 5.35 7.04 -11.59
N HIS A 90 4.03 7.05 -11.54
CA HIS A 90 3.21 8.25 -11.68
C HIS A 90 2.44 8.54 -10.39
N VAL A 91 2.42 9.83 -10.02
CA VAL A 91 1.72 10.32 -8.84
C VAL A 91 0.71 11.38 -9.27
N ASP A 92 -0.57 11.06 -9.12
CA ASP A 92 -1.65 12.02 -9.30
C ASP A 92 -1.94 12.73 -7.97
N ARG A 93 -1.49 13.95 -7.84
CA ARG A 93 -1.66 14.74 -6.62
C ARG A 93 -3.09 15.17 -6.36
N ALA A 94 -3.94 15.20 -7.38
CA ALA A 94 -5.34 15.61 -7.22
C ALA A 94 -6.16 14.53 -6.51
N THR A 95 -5.87 13.26 -6.81
CA THR A 95 -6.58 12.11 -6.23
C THR A 95 -5.77 11.38 -5.15
N GLY A 96 -4.48 11.70 -5.01
CA GLY A 96 -3.55 10.95 -4.16
C GLY A 96 -3.18 9.58 -4.73
N THR A 97 -3.50 9.31 -6.01
CA THR A 97 -3.25 8.01 -6.64
C THR A 97 -1.78 7.85 -7.00
N VAL A 98 -1.22 6.67 -6.72
CA VAL A 98 0.11 6.28 -7.18
C VAL A 98 -0.02 5.07 -8.09
N SER A 99 0.52 5.17 -9.31
CA SER A 99 0.58 4.06 -10.30
C SER A 99 2.02 3.73 -10.64
N VAL A 100 2.32 2.44 -10.77
CA VAL A 100 3.66 1.96 -11.11
C VAL A 100 3.55 0.91 -12.20
N LYS A 101 4.29 1.09 -13.30
CA LYS A 101 4.43 0.10 -14.37
C LYS A 101 5.72 -0.67 -14.20
N LEU A 102 5.59 -1.99 -14.28
CA LEU A 102 6.65 -2.96 -14.05
C LEU A 102 6.76 -3.88 -15.25
N HIS A 103 8.00 -4.15 -15.69
CA HIS A 103 8.33 -5.02 -16.81
C HIS A 103 9.18 -6.20 -16.36
N TYR A 104 8.77 -7.43 -16.68
CA TYR A 104 9.51 -8.66 -16.45
C TYR A 104 10.11 -9.13 -17.77
N LYS A 105 11.37 -8.81 -18.01
CA LYS A 105 12.08 -9.10 -19.30
C LYS A 105 12.03 -10.56 -19.73
N GLU A 106 12.19 -11.48 -18.79
CA GLU A 106 12.26 -12.91 -19.09
C GLU A 106 11.00 -13.46 -19.73
N TYR A 107 9.85 -12.83 -19.45
CA TYR A 107 8.55 -13.26 -19.96
C TYR A 107 7.93 -12.23 -20.89
N ASP A 108 8.62 -11.12 -21.16
CA ASP A 108 8.04 -9.97 -21.86
C ASP A 108 6.65 -9.64 -21.29
N PHE A 109 6.56 -9.55 -19.96
CA PHE A 109 5.32 -9.45 -19.23
C PHE A 109 5.27 -8.15 -18.45
N ASN A 110 4.19 -7.39 -18.62
CA ASN A 110 3.99 -6.12 -17.96
C ASN A 110 2.83 -6.18 -16.96
N SER A 111 3.01 -5.49 -15.85
CA SER A 111 1.95 -5.24 -14.88
C SER A 111 1.94 -3.77 -14.47
N GLU A 112 0.74 -3.26 -14.16
CA GLU A 112 0.58 -1.95 -13.53
C GLU A 112 -0.06 -2.16 -12.17
N ILE A 113 0.56 -1.59 -11.14
CA ILE A 113 0.00 -1.54 -9.78
C ILE A 113 -0.49 -0.13 -9.54
N LYS A 114 -1.76 0.01 -9.15
CA LYS A 114 -2.39 1.29 -8.83
C LYS A 114 -2.87 1.27 -7.39
N VAL A 115 -2.44 2.26 -6.61
CA VAL A 115 -2.83 2.44 -5.21
C VAL A 115 -3.62 3.73 -5.08
N VAL A 116 -4.85 3.62 -4.56
CA VAL A 116 -5.78 4.74 -4.41
C VAL A 116 -6.20 4.85 -2.95
N PRO A 117 -6.01 6.01 -2.30
CA PRO A 117 -6.57 6.25 -0.98
C PRO A 117 -8.10 6.10 -1.00
N LYS A 118 -8.64 5.41 -0.02
CA LYS A 118 -10.09 5.23 0.10
C LYS A 118 -10.47 5.14 1.57
N ASP A 119 -11.37 6.00 2.01
CA ASP A 119 -11.85 6.05 3.39
C ASP A 119 -10.68 6.11 4.40
N GLN A 120 -10.58 5.12 5.28
CA GLN A 120 -9.50 4.99 6.26
C GLN A 120 -8.36 4.08 5.80
N GLY A 121 -8.35 3.67 4.54
CA GLY A 121 -7.39 2.74 3.97
C GLY A 121 -7.00 3.11 2.54
N PHE A 122 -6.69 2.12 1.77
CA PHE A 122 -6.38 2.24 0.35
C PHE A 122 -6.79 0.99 -0.42
N THR A 123 -6.99 1.17 -1.71
CA THR A 123 -7.25 0.06 -2.64
C THR A 123 -6.01 -0.17 -3.47
N ILE A 124 -5.62 -1.42 -3.64
CA ILE A 124 -4.60 -1.86 -4.60
C ILE A 124 -5.33 -2.52 -5.77
N SER A 125 -5.02 -2.08 -6.98
CA SER A 125 -5.47 -2.70 -8.23
C SER A 125 -4.27 -3.12 -9.04
N VAL A 126 -4.33 -4.31 -9.63
CA VAL A 126 -3.29 -4.84 -10.52
C VAL A 126 -3.90 -4.99 -11.89
N PHE A 127 -3.26 -4.41 -12.89
CA PHE A 127 -3.64 -4.49 -14.29
C PHE A 127 -2.54 -5.22 -15.07
N LEU A 128 -2.93 -6.07 -15.97
CA LEU A 128 -2.04 -6.81 -16.85
C LEU A 128 -2.29 -6.33 -18.29
N ASP A 129 -1.24 -6.12 -19.06
CA ASP A 129 -1.34 -5.67 -20.45
C ASP A 129 -1.76 -6.78 -21.40
N LYS A 130 -1.52 -8.02 -21.00
CA LYS A 130 -1.88 -9.25 -21.75
C LYS A 130 -2.18 -10.39 -20.76
N PRO A 131 -2.82 -11.46 -21.22
CA PRO A 131 -3.04 -12.65 -20.40
C PRO A 131 -1.73 -13.17 -19.80
N VAL A 132 -1.81 -13.71 -18.59
CA VAL A 132 -0.67 -14.34 -17.93
C VAL A 132 -0.08 -15.43 -18.85
N PRO A 133 1.24 -15.40 -19.13
CA PRO A 133 1.89 -16.46 -19.91
C PRO A 133 1.57 -17.85 -19.35
N ALA A 134 1.35 -18.83 -20.24
CA ALA A 134 0.93 -20.18 -19.84
C ALA A 134 1.85 -20.82 -18.78
N VAL A 135 3.17 -20.56 -18.86
CA VAL A 135 4.18 -21.03 -17.91
C VAL A 135 4.04 -20.42 -16.50
N LEU A 136 3.35 -19.29 -16.38
CA LEU A 136 3.12 -18.56 -15.12
C LEU A 136 1.71 -18.79 -14.55
N VAL A 137 0.84 -19.53 -15.26
CA VAL A 137 -0.51 -19.84 -14.75
C VAL A 137 -0.38 -20.68 -13.47
N GLY A 138 -1.06 -20.23 -12.42
CA GLY A 138 -0.97 -20.85 -11.09
C GLY A 138 0.25 -20.41 -10.24
N LYS A 139 1.17 -19.62 -10.82
CA LYS A 139 2.37 -19.09 -10.14
C LYS A 139 2.31 -17.59 -9.96
N ALA A 140 1.90 -16.86 -11.00
CA ALA A 140 1.81 -15.40 -10.92
C ALA A 140 0.69 -14.96 -9.99
N GLY A 141 0.97 -13.98 -9.13
CA GLY A 141 0.00 -13.42 -8.21
C GLY A 141 0.47 -12.14 -7.53
N PHE A 142 -0.46 -11.42 -6.91
CA PHE A 142 -0.11 -10.29 -6.07
C PHE A 142 0.17 -10.78 -4.65
N ASN A 143 1.31 -10.39 -4.11
CA ASN A 143 1.78 -10.77 -2.77
C ASN A 143 1.90 -9.55 -1.85
N LEU A 144 1.63 -9.76 -0.57
CA LEU A 144 1.93 -8.85 0.53
C LEU A 144 2.51 -9.68 1.68
N GLU A 145 3.67 -9.29 2.17
CA GLU A 145 4.31 -9.94 3.31
C GLU A 145 3.98 -9.20 4.59
N PHE A 146 3.34 -9.90 5.52
CA PHE A 146 3.01 -9.35 6.83
C PHE A 146 4.10 -9.74 7.83
N LEU A 147 4.76 -8.72 8.38
CA LEU A 147 5.78 -8.95 9.40
C LEU A 147 5.12 -9.20 10.76
N PRO A 148 5.53 -10.24 11.50
CA PRO A 148 5.01 -10.50 12.83
C PRO A 148 5.44 -9.38 13.77
N THR A 149 4.49 -8.56 14.19
CA THR A 149 4.71 -7.61 15.27
C THR A 149 4.29 -8.27 16.57
N SER A 150 5.07 -8.15 17.62
CA SER A 150 4.87 -8.78 18.93
C SER A 150 3.54 -8.43 19.64
N ARG A 151 2.64 -7.68 18.97
CA ARG A 151 1.34 -7.24 19.50
C ARG A 151 0.14 -7.50 18.59
N ALA A 152 0.28 -8.20 17.49
CA ALA A 152 -0.83 -8.40 16.54
C ALA A 152 -1.21 -9.86 16.34
N SER A 153 -1.89 -10.44 17.33
CA SER A 153 -2.85 -11.50 17.04
C SER A 153 -4.07 -10.86 16.38
N ARG A 154 -4.11 -10.75 15.06
CA ARG A 154 -5.31 -10.33 14.32
C ARG A 154 -5.54 -11.27 13.15
N THR A 155 -6.74 -11.81 13.13
CA THR A 155 -7.33 -12.66 12.10
C THR A 155 -7.12 -12.07 10.71
N LEU A 156 -6.28 -12.72 9.90
CA LEU A 156 -6.10 -12.42 8.49
C LEU A 156 -7.36 -12.84 7.73
N ARG A 157 -8.02 -11.89 7.07
CA ARG A 157 -9.04 -12.24 6.07
C ARG A 157 -8.32 -12.64 4.79
N ARG A 158 -8.62 -13.82 4.30
CA ARG A 158 -8.08 -14.43 3.08
C ARG A 158 -8.37 -13.54 1.87
N ALA A 159 -7.36 -13.22 1.09
CA ALA A 159 -7.51 -12.51 -0.17
C ALA A 159 -8.31 -13.38 -1.17
N THR A 160 -9.20 -12.74 -1.90
CA THR A 160 -9.96 -13.39 -2.98
C THR A 160 -9.02 -13.63 -4.16
N PRO A 161 -9.05 -14.81 -4.81
CA PRO A 161 -8.27 -15.05 -6.01
C PRO A 161 -8.66 -14.06 -7.11
N LEU A 162 -7.67 -13.61 -7.90
CA LEU A 162 -7.90 -12.78 -9.07
C LEU A 162 -8.76 -13.55 -10.09
N SER A 163 -9.98 -13.08 -10.35
CA SER A 163 -10.79 -13.56 -11.43
C SER A 163 -10.36 -12.87 -12.72
N VAL A 164 -9.92 -13.64 -13.70
CA VAL A 164 -9.66 -13.16 -15.06
C VAL A 164 -11.01 -13.05 -15.75
N PRO A 165 -11.39 -11.90 -16.33
CA PRO A 165 -12.57 -11.83 -17.18
C PRO A 165 -12.35 -12.71 -18.43
N SER A 166 -13.33 -13.52 -18.74
CA SER A 166 -13.40 -14.33 -19.96
C SER A 166 -13.60 -13.47 -21.18
#